data_a5abb7296e31b19e7f426698e777ce37
#
_entry.id   a5abb7296e31b19e7f426698e777ce37
#
_cell.length_a   1.000
_cell.length_b   1.000
_cell.length_c   1.000
_cell.angle_alpha   90.00
_cell.angle_beta   90.00
_cell.angle_gamma   90.00
#
_symmetry.space_group_name_H-M   'P 1'
#
loop_
_entity.id
_entity.type
_entity.pdbx_description
1 polymer ?
#
loop_
_entity_poly.entity_id
_entity_poly.type
_entity_poly.pdbx_seq_one_letter_code
_entity_poly.pdbx_strand_id
1 'polypeptide(L)'
;MKKVNWLVVIAGAIVGIAAVLLTVLGNPKNMGFCIACFLRDIAGACKLHGAAVVQYVRPEIIGLVLGSCIMALITGEWRSKGGSSPATRFVLGAFVMIGALAFLGCPLRMVIRLGGGDLNALVGLIGFTIGIFIGVQFTKRGFSLKRNYTLAVTEGSVLPALMIGLLILVIAVPSLFNSSEKGPGSMHANMYIALGIALIVGALAQRSRLCMVGGIRDGMMFGDFKLLYGFVAIFLVVLIGNLALDSFKLGFSGQPVAHSDHVWNLLGMLLVGWGSVLLGGCPLRQLILAGEGNGDSAIAVLGMIAGAAFAHNFGLAGAAATAEAAGGVGTNGRIAVILGIVVVLVISLANMPKKEAAKAE
;
A
#
# COMPACT_ATOMS: atom_id res chain seq x y z
N MET A 1 -13.09 17.56 -23.19
CA MET A 1 -12.07 16.59 -22.69
C MET A 1 -11.19 17.27 -21.66
N LYS A 2 -11.16 16.79 -20.39
CA LYS A 2 -10.24 17.34 -19.37
C LYS A 2 -8.80 17.02 -19.80
N LYS A 3 -7.90 18.02 -19.77
CA LYS A 3 -6.50 17.86 -20.19
C LYS A 3 -5.80 16.76 -19.39
N VAL A 4 -5.01 15.93 -20.08
CA VAL A 4 -4.15 14.89 -19.46
C VAL A 4 -3.16 15.57 -18.51
N ASN A 5 -3.04 15.05 -17.29
CA ASN A 5 -2.02 15.51 -16.35
C ASN A 5 -0.71 14.73 -16.58
N TRP A 6 0.16 15.28 -17.41
CA TRP A 6 1.44 14.67 -17.77
C TRP A 6 2.33 14.38 -16.57
N LEU A 7 2.25 15.18 -15.51
CA LEU A 7 3.02 14.90 -14.28
C LEU A 7 2.65 13.55 -13.67
N VAL A 8 1.37 13.20 -13.66
CA VAL A 8 0.89 11.91 -13.15
C VAL A 8 1.34 10.75 -14.04
N VAL A 9 1.32 10.94 -15.37
CA VAL A 9 1.79 9.93 -16.33
C VAL A 9 3.29 9.68 -16.16
N ILE A 10 4.08 10.75 -16.10
CA ILE A 10 5.54 10.66 -15.89
C ILE A 10 5.87 10.01 -14.55
N ALA A 11 5.20 10.43 -13.48
CA ALA A 11 5.38 9.82 -12.17
C ALA A 11 5.04 8.32 -12.19
N GLY A 12 3.92 7.93 -12.82
CA GLY A 12 3.56 6.52 -13.00
C GLY A 12 4.60 5.75 -13.80
N ALA A 13 5.09 6.31 -14.91
CA ALA A 13 6.12 5.69 -15.73
C ALA A 13 7.43 5.48 -14.93
N ILE A 14 7.87 6.47 -14.15
CA ILE A 14 9.08 6.36 -13.32
C ILE A 14 8.88 5.31 -12.21
N VAL A 15 7.70 5.23 -11.60
CA VAL A 15 7.38 4.17 -10.63
C VAL A 15 7.45 2.78 -11.29
N GLY A 16 6.94 2.66 -12.53
CA GLY A 16 7.03 1.42 -13.31
C GLY A 16 8.47 1.03 -13.62
N ILE A 17 9.30 2.00 -14.09
CA ILE A 17 10.74 1.79 -14.33
C ILE A 17 11.45 1.37 -13.03
N ALA A 18 11.19 2.07 -11.93
CA ALA A 18 11.75 1.77 -10.63
C ALA A 18 11.40 0.35 -10.16
N ALA A 19 10.15 -0.08 -10.36
CA ALA A 19 9.71 -1.43 -10.01
C ALA A 19 10.44 -2.52 -10.81
N VAL A 20 10.61 -2.32 -12.12
CA VAL A 20 11.36 -3.25 -12.98
C VAL A 20 12.84 -3.24 -12.61
N LEU A 21 13.45 -2.06 -12.46
CA LEU A 21 14.85 -1.90 -12.11
C LEU A 21 15.18 -2.56 -10.76
N LEU A 22 14.39 -2.33 -9.73
CA LEU A 22 14.59 -2.96 -8.42
C LEU A 22 14.47 -4.48 -8.50
N THR A 23 13.61 -5.01 -9.37
CA THR A 23 13.50 -6.46 -9.60
C THR A 23 14.77 -7.01 -10.25
N VAL A 24 15.33 -6.31 -11.23
CA VAL A 24 16.61 -6.68 -11.86
C VAL A 24 17.77 -6.61 -10.86
N LEU A 25 17.72 -5.65 -9.95
CA LEU A 25 18.76 -5.44 -8.92
C LEU A 25 18.62 -6.38 -7.70
N GLY A 26 17.64 -7.27 -7.67
CA GLY A 26 17.54 -8.31 -6.66
C GLY A 26 16.26 -8.35 -5.84
N ASN A 27 15.33 -7.40 -5.99
CA ASN A 27 14.02 -7.51 -5.34
C ASN A 27 13.22 -8.68 -5.93
N PRO A 28 12.28 -9.29 -5.18
CA PRO A 28 11.48 -10.40 -5.67
C PRO A 28 10.70 -10.02 -6.94
N LYS A 29 10.61 -10.94 -7.89
CA LYS A 29 9.84 -10.76 -9.14
C LYS A 29 8.40 -10.37 -8.81
N ASN A 30 7.83 -9.45 -9.61
CA ASN A 30 6.49 -8.90 -9.41
C ASN A 30 6.26 -8.24 -8.03
N MET A 31 7.33 -7.83 -7.33
CA MET A 31 7.23 -7.19 -6.00
C MET A 31 7.93 -5.82 -5.93
N GLY A 32 8.66 -5.42 -6.95
CA GLY A 32 9.55 -4.24 -7.04
C GLY A 32 9.29 -3.10 -6.04
N PHE A 33 8.04 -2.59 -5.99
CA PHE A 33 7.54 -1.64 -4.98
C PHE A 33 6.23 -2.12 -4.35
N CYS A 34 6.28 -3.09 -3.44
CA CYS A 34 5.10 -3.53 -2.70
C CYS A 34 5.04 -2.90 -1.31
N ILE A 35 4.17 -1.91 -1.11
CA ILE A 35 4.07 -1.21 0.18
C ILE A 35 3.68 -2.18 1.31
N ALA A 36 2.65 -3.01 1.12
CA ALA A 36 2.22 -3.96 2.15
C ALA A 36 3.30 -4.98 2.50
N CYS A 37 3.94 -5.60 1.47
CA CYS A 37 4.99 -6.57 1.72
C CYS A 37 6.22 -5.94 2.38
N PHE A 38 6.58 -4.72 2.02
CA PHE A 38 7.75 -4.05 2.56
C PHE A 38 7.51 -3.52 3.99
N LEU A 39 6.32 -3.04 4.32
CA LEU A 39 5.96 -2.75 5.72
C LEU A 39 5.93 -4.01 6.57
N ARG A 40 5.45 -5.13 6.03
CA ARG A 40 5.52 -6.46 6.67
C ARG A 40 6.97 -6.86 6.95
N ASP A 41 7.85 -6.74 5.96
CA ASP A 41 9.26 -7.11 6.10
C ASP A 41 9.94 -6.25 7.18
N ILE A 42 9.64 -4.94 7.25
CA ILE A 42 10.10 -4.06 8.33
C ILE A 42 9.56 -4.53 9.69
N ALA A 43 8.27 -4.87 9.79
CA ALA A 43 7.70 -5.38 11.03
C ALA A 43 8.44 -6.64 11.51
N GLY A 44 8.79 -7.55 10.59
CA GLY A 44 9.57 -8.74 10.89
C GLY A 44 11.01 -8.44 11.27
N ALA A 45 11.69 -7.54 10.57
CA ALA A 45 13.03 -7.09 10.90
C ALA A 45 13.08 -6.46 12.30
N CYS A 46 12.06 -5.68 12.67
CA CYS A 46 11.89 -5.10 14.00
C CYS A 46 11.37 -6.09 15.06
N LYS A 47 11.35 -7.39 14.77
CA LYS A 47 10.95 -8.49 15.68
C LYS A 47 9.48 -8.44 16.14
N LEU A 48 8.61 -7.73 15.40
CA LEU A 48 7.17 -7.67 15.70
C LEU A 48 6.44 -8.94 15.27
N HIS A 49 7.07 -9.78 14.41
CA HIS A 49 6.61 -11.13 14.08
C HIS A 49 7.78 -12.09 13.80
N GLY A 50 7.53 -13.40 13.98
CA GLY A 50 8.53 -14.45 13.86
C GLY A 50 8.64 -15.13 12.50
N ALA A 51 7.98 -14.65 11.44
CA ALA A 51 8.01 -15.27 10.11
C ALA A 51 9.37 -15.07 9.41
N ALA A 52 10.24 -16.05 9.52
CA ALA A 52 11.66 -15.99 9.15
C ALA A 52 11.93 -15.69 7.66
N VAL A 53 10.96 -15.89 6.76
CA VAL A 53 11.12 -15.71 5.32
C VAL A 53 10.77 -14.29 4.82
N VAL A 54 10.33 -13.40 5.72
CA VAL A 54 9.82 -12.05 5.39
C VAL A 54 10.29 -11.01 6.41
N GLN A 55 11.60 -10.98 6.64
CA GLN A 55 12.26 -10.10 7.60
C GLN A 55 13.40 -9.36 6.89
N TYR A 56 13.25 -8.07 6.66
CA TYR A 56 14.27 -7.18 6.12
C TYR A 56 13.86 -5.71 6.32
N VAL A 57 14.79 -4.84 6.70
CA VAL A 57 14.52 -3.40 6.74
C VAL A 57 14.54 -2.85 5.33
N ARG A 58 13.36 -2.64 4.76
CA ARG A 58 13.17 -2.20 3.37
C ARG A 58 13.49 -0.71 3.20
N PRO A 59 14.62 -0.33 2.59
CA PRO A 59 14.98 1.06 2.37
C PRO A 59 13.99 1.78 1.46
N GLU A 60 13.24 1.04 0.65
CA GLU A 60 12.20 1.59 -0.22
C GLU A 60 11.10 2.33 0.57
N ILE A 61 10.69 1.80 1.72
CA ILE A 61 9.69 2.47 2.58
C ILE A 61 10.26 3.74 3.19
N ILE A 62 11.51 3.67 3.68
CA ILE A 62 12.22 4.81 4.23
C ILE A 62 12.34 5.93 3.18
N GLY A 63 12.79 5.55 1.98
CA GLY A 63 12.97 6.49 0.87
C GLY A 63 11.66 7.13 0.40
N LEU A 64 10.55 6.37 0.33
CA LEU A 64 9.24 6.92 -0.02
C LEU A 64 8.79 8.01 0.96
N VAL A 65 8.89 7.77 2.26
CA VAL A 65 8.51 8.74 3.29
C VAL A 65 9.43 9.96 3.28
N LEU A 66 10.75 9.74 3.25
CA LEU A 66 11.72 10.85 3.27
C LEU A 66 11.69 11.65 1.96
N GLY A 67 11.56 11.00 0.81
CA GLY A 67 11.44 11.67 -0.48
C GLY A 67 10.18 12.56 -0.55
N SER A 68 9.04 12.06 -0.04
CA SER A 68 7.84 12.88 0.05
C SER A 68 7.97 14.03 1.03
N CYS A 69 8.65 13.82 2.17
CA CYS A 69 8.93 14.86 3.16
C CYS A 69 9.81 15.97 2.57
N ILE A 70 10.92 15.61 1.94
CA ILE A 70 11.84 16.56 1.29
C ILE A 70 11.10 17.37 0.21
N MET A 71 10.33 16.70 -0.66
CA MET A 71 9.59 17.40 -1.71
C MET A 71 8.53 18.34 -1.13
N ALA A 72 7.79 17.91 -0.09
CA ALA A 72 6.79 18.74 0.57
C ALA A 72 7.41 19.97 1.26
N LEU A 73 8.61 19.84 1.84
CA LEU A 73 9.36 20.96 2.41
C LEU A 73 9.82 21.95 1.32
N ILE A 74 10.40 21.44 0.22
CA ILE A 74 10.86 22.28 -0.90
C ILE A 74 9.71 23.06 -1.53
N THR A 75 8.53 22.43 -1.65
CA THR A 75 7.35 23.06 -2.28
C THR A 75 6.48 23.87 -1.32
N GLY A 76 6.84 23.93 -0.02
CA GLY A 76 6.04 24.62 1.01
C GLY A 76 4.68 23.94 1.28
N GLU A 77 4.51 22.67 0.90
CA GLU A 77 3.28 21.90 1.10
C GLU A 77 3.29 21.08 2.39
N TRP A 78 4.42 21.02 3.08
CA TRP A 78 4.52 20.30 4.36
C TRP A 78 3.67 20.99 5.43
N ARG A 79 2.76 20.21 6.06
CA ARG A 79 1.86 20.74 7.10
C ARG A 79 1.57 19.69 8.16
N SER A 80 1.88 20.01 9.42
CA SER A 80 1.48 19.18 10.56
C SER A 80 -0.01 19.28 10.78
N LYS A 81 -0.74 18.19 10.55
CA LYS A 81 -2.19 18.09 10.72
C LYS A 81 -2.60 16.68 11.13
N GLY A 82 -3.67 16.55 11.90
CA GLY A 82 -4.20 15.26 12.35
C GLY A 82 -5.37 15.42 13.30
N GLY A 83 -5.67 14.38 14.08
CA GLY A 83 -6.74 14.36 15.08
C GLY A 83 -8.10 13.94 14.54
N SER A 84 -8.16 13.48 13.28
CA SER A 84 -9.38 13.00 12.65
C SER A 84 -9.55 11.49 12.87
N SER A 85 -10.24 11.11 13.97
CA SER A 85 -10.58 9.72 14.30
C SER A 85 -9.37 8.75 14.32
N PRO A 86 -8.34 8.99 15.14
CA PRO A 86 -7.08 8.23 15.08
C PRO A 86 -7.27 6.72 15.31
N ALA A 87 -8.07 6.31 16.28
CA ALA A 87 -8.33 4.90 16.55
C ALA A 87 -8.98 4.19 15.35
N THR A 88 -9.96 4.83 14.70
CA THR A 88 -10.60 4.30 13.49
C THR A 88 -9.61 4.17 12.34
N ARG A 89 -8.71 5.14 12.15
CA ARG A 89 -7.68 5.08 11.12
C ARG A 89 -6.67 3.97 11.37
N PHE A 90 -6.29 3.75 12.61
CA PHE A 90 -5.42 2.64 13.00
C PHE A 90 -6.08 1.29 12.65
N VAL A 91 -7.34 1.10 13.05
CA VAL A 91 -8.10 -0.14 12.77
C VAL A 91 -8.28 -0.35 11.27
N LEU A 92 -8.67 0.69 10.52
CA LEU A 92 -8.78 0.61 9.06
C LEU A 92 -7.42 0.26 8.41
N GLY A 93 -6.33 0.86 8.89
CA GLY A 93 -4.98 0.54 8.44
C GLY A 93 -4.62 -0.94 8.66
N ALA A 94 -4.93 -1.47 9.84
CA ALA A 94 -4.69 -2.87 10.17
C ALA A 94 -5.48 -3.83 9.26
N PHE A 95 -6.77 -3.58 9.02
CA PHE A 95 -7.58 -4.44 8.14
C PHE A 95 -7.23 -4.28 6.66
N VAL A 96 -6.85 -3.09 6.20
CA VAL A 96 -6.29 -2.89 4.85
C VAL A 96 -5.01 -3.73 4.67
N MET A 97 -4.15 -3.79 5.70
CA MET A 97 -2.96 -4.63 5.65
C MET A 97 -3.30 -6.12 5.64
N ILE A 98 -4.23 -6.59 6.47
CA ILE A 98 -4.67 -7.99 6.49
C ILE A 98 -5.23 -8.40 5.12
N GLY A 99 -6.10 -7.58 4.52
CA GLY A 99 -6.61 -7.83 3.17
C GLY A 99 -5.51 -7.86 2.10
N ALA A 100 -4.55 -6.94 2.18
CA ALA A 100 -3.41 -6.89 1.27
C ALA A 100 -2.48 -8.11 1.44
N LEU A 101 -2.29 -8.62 2.65
CA LEU A 101 -1.48 -9.81 2.91
C LEU A 101 -2.23 -11.11 2.58
N ALA A 102 -3.56 -11.12 2.64
CA ALA A 102 -4.36 -12.24 2.11
C ALA A 102 -4.17 -12.38 0.60
N PHE A 103 -4.15 -11.28 -0.15
CA PHE A 103 -3.87 -11.23 -1.60
C PHE A 103 -2.37 -11.38 -1.93
N LEU A 104 -1.48 -11.23 -0.95
CA LEU A 104 -0.03 -11.11 -1.12
C LEU A 104 0.38 -9.87 -1.93
N GLY A 105 -0.23 -8.72 -1.65
CA GLY A 105 0.19 -7.48 -2.28
C GLY A 105 -0.75 -6.29 -2.08
N CYS A 106 -0.20 -5.08 -2.07
CA CYS A 106 -0.97 -3.84 -2.08
C CYS A 106 -1.47 -3.50 -3.51
N PRO A 107 -2.35 -2.50 -3.67
CA PRO A 107 -2.84 -2.10 -5.00
C PRO A 107 -1.73 -1.73 -6.00
N LEU A 108 -0.62 -1.14 -5.56
CA LEU A 108 0.52 -0.88 -6.45
C LEU A 108 1.13 -2.18 -6.96
N ARG A 109 1.37 -3.15 -6.06
CA ARG A 109 1.86 -4.46 -6.47
C ARG A 109 0.89 -5.21 -7.37
N MET A 110 -0.41 -5.07 -7.15
CA MET A 110 -1.43 -5.65 -8.03
C MET A 110 -1.23 -5.19 -9.49
N VAL A 111 -0.95 -3.89 -9.71
CA VAL A 111 -0.65 -3.35 -11.05
C VAL A 111 0.65 -3.93 -11.61
N ILE A 112 1.69 -4.04 -10.77
CA ILE A 112 2.97 -4.63 -11.16
C ILE A 112 2.80 -6.11 -11.54
N ARG A 113 2.01 -6.89 -10.77
CA ARG A 113 1.68 -8.28 -11.07
C ARG A 113 0.94 -8.42 -12.39
N LEU A 114 -0.04 -7.53 -12.67
CA LEU A 114 -0.73 -7.49 -13.97
C LEU A 114 0.24 -7.25 -15.12
N GLY A 115 1.18 -6.30 -14.99
CA GLY A 115 2.24 -6.06 -15.98
C GLY A 115 3.22 -7.24 -16.13
N GLY A 116 3.30 -8.14 -15.15
CA GLY A 116 4.04 -9.39 -15.23
C GLY A 116 3.26 -10.57 -15.83
N GLY A 117 1.97 -10.39 -16.17
CA GLY A 117 1.10 -11.43 -16.74
C GLY A 117 0.35 -12.27 -15.70
N ASP A 118 0.37 -11.89 -14.41
CA ASP A 118 -0.32 -12.61 -13.35
C ASP A 118 -1.82 -12.34 -13.37
N LEU A 119 -2.61 -13.31 -13.84
CA LEU A 119 -4.07 -13.22 -13.91
C LEU A 119 -4.76 -13.27 -12.53
N ASN A 120 -4.08 -13.74 -11.47
CA ASN A 120 -4.61 -13.63 -10.11
C ASN A 120 -4.75 -12.16 -9.69
N ALA A 121 -3.88 -11.29 -10.23
CA ALA A 121 -3.98 -9.86 -9.99
C ALA A 121 -5.18 -9.20 -10.70
N LEU A 122 -5.68 -9.79 -11.80
CA LEU A 122 -6.93 -9.35 -12.43
C LEU A 122 -8.13 -9.63 -11.52
N VAL A 123 -8.17 -10.82 -10.89
CA VAL A 123 -9.20 -11.15 -9.89
C VAL A 123 -9.12 -10.17 -8.71
N GLY A 124 -7.90 -9.85 -8.25
CA GLY A 124 -7.68 -8.83 -7.24
C GLY A 124 -8.15 -7.44 -7.66
N LEU A 125 -7.92 -7.04 -8.92
CA LEU A 125 -8.39 -5.75 -9.46
C LEU A 125 -9.92 -5.66 -9.47
N ILE A 126 -10.61 -6.75 -9.81
CA ILE A 126 -12.08 -6.80 -9.74
C ILE A 126 -12.55 -6.58 -8.29
N GLY A 127 -12.00 -7.33 -7.32
CA GLY A 127 -12.32 -7.15 -5.91
C GLY A 127 -12.03 -5.74 -5.41
N PHE A 128 -10.86 -5.20 -5.77
CA PHE A 128 -10.45 -3.84 -5.42
C PHE A 128 -11.42 -2.78 -5.95
N THR A 129 -11.86 -2.92 -7.20
CA THR A 129 -12.80 -2.01 -7.85
C THR A 129 -14.18 -2.08 -7.19
N ILE A 130 -14.67 -3.29 -6.84
CA ILE A 130 -15.91 -3.47 -6.09
C ILE A 130 -15.81 -2.81 -4.70
N GLY A 131 -14.70 -3.03 -3.98
CA GLY A 131 -14.47 -2.39 -2.69
C GLY A 131 -14.44 -0.87 -2.76
N ILE A 132 -13.80 -0.30 -3.78
CA ILE A 132 -13.82 1.15 -4.05
C ILE A 132 -15.25 1.62 -4.31
N PHE A 133 -16.01 0.90 -5.15
CA PHE A 133 -17.40 1.26 -5.44
C PHE A 133 -18.25 1.32 -4.17
N ILE A 134 -18.15 0.31 -3.30
CA ILE A 134 -18.84 0.29 -2.01
C ILE A 134 -18.43 1.52 -1.15
N GLY A 135 -17.13 1.76 -0.99
CA GLY A 135 -16.61 2.91 -0.24
C GLY A 135 -17.09 4.25 -0.79
N VAL A 136 -17.16 4.38 -2.12
CA VAL A 136 -17.71 5.57 -2.79
C VAL A 136 -19.19 5.78 -2.46
N GLN A 137 -20.00 4.71 -2.38
CA GLN A 137 -21.42 4.86 -2.00
C GLN A 137 -21.56 5.42 -0.58
N PHE A 138 -20.74 4.99 0.38
CA PHE A 138 -20.73 5.55 1.73
C PHE A 138 -20.25 7.00 1.73
N THR A 139 -19.21 7.32 0.98
CA THR A 139 -18.69 8.70 0.87
C THR A 139 -19.73 9.64 0.26
N LYS A 140 -20.44 9.22 -0.81
CA LYS A 140 -21.51 9.99 -1.43
C LYS A 140 -22.71 10.23 -0.49
N ARG A 141 -22.92 9.34 0.48
CA ARG A 141 -23.98 9.46 1.50
C ARG A 141 -23.55 10.22 2.75
N GLY A 142 -22.34 10.84 2.73
CA GLY A 142 -21.86 11.70 3.82
C GLY A 142 -20.95 11.04 4.85
N PHE A 143 -20.42 9.83 4.57
CA PHE A 143 -19.37 9.24 5.42
C PHE A 143 -18.22 10.21 5.61
N SER A 144 -17.78 10.41 6.85
CA SER A 144 -16.64 11.26 7.19
C SER A 144 -15.95 10.79 8.46
N LEU A 145 -14.62 10.73 8.44
CA LEU A 145 -13.79 10.57 9.64
C LEU A 145 -13.56 11.90 10.38
N LYS A 146 -14.39 12.90 10.10
CA LYS A 146 -14.33 14.26 10.65
C LYS A 146 -13.13 15.06 10.13
N ARG A 147 -13.00 16.31 10.61
CA ARG A 147 -11.94 17.23 10.19
C ARG A 147 -10.65 16.95 10.95
N ASN A 148 -9.53 17.17 10.28
CA ASN A 148 -8.23 17.27 10.93
C ASN A 148 -7.97 18.72 11.38
N TYR A 149 -7.08 18.85 12.33
CA TYR A 149 -6.65 20.13 12.92
C TYR A 149 -5.16 20.35 12.61
N THR A 150 -4.73 21.60 12.65
CA THR A 150 -3.30 21.93 12.67
C THR A 150 -2.72 21.50 14.00
N LEU A 151 -1.64 20.74 13.96
CA LEU A 151 -0.94 20.22 15.13
C LEU A 151 0.44 20.85 15.26
N ALA A 152 1.10 20.66 16.40
CA ALA A 152 2.49 21.04 16.57
C ALA A 152 3.38 20.37 15.52
N VAL A 153 4.46 21.02 15.11
CA VAL A 153 5.42 20.52 14.12
C VAL A 153 5.93 19.12 14.48
N THR A 154 6.15 18.87 15.77
CA THR A 154 6.59 17.59 16.30
C THR A 154 5.68 16.43 15.91
N GLU A 155 4.36 16.62 15.98
CA GLU A 155 3.37 15.60 15.68
C GLU A 155 3.41 15.14 14.20
N GLY A 156 3.53 16.10 13.27
CA GLY A 156 3.65 15.79 11.85
C GLY A 156 5.01 15.19 11.46
N SER A 157 6.03 15.42 12.29
CA SER A 157 7.39 14.93 12.05
C SER A 157 7.64 13.51 12.57
N VAL A 158 6.71 12.92 13.33
CA VAL A 158 6.92 11.61 14.00
C VAL A 158 7.31 10.52 12.99
N LEU A 159 6.56 10.33 11.91
CA LEU A 159 6.87 9.25 10.97
C LEU A 159 8.16 9.52 10.17
N PRO A 160 8.41 10.71 9.61
CA PRO A 160 9.72 11.04 9.03
C PRO A 160 10.89 10.83 9.99
N ALA A 161 10.75 11.24 11.25
CA ALA A 161 11.79 11.05 12.27
C ALA A 161 12.02 9.56 12.59
N LEU A 162 10.97 8.77 12.70
CA LEU A 162 11.07 7.31 12.85
C LEU A 162 11.80 6.66 11.66
N MET A 163 11.54 7.12 10.43
CA MET A 163 12.24 6.60 9.24
C MET A 163 13.72 6.99 9.22
N ILE A 164 14.08 8.21 9.66
CA ILE A 164 15.48 8.62 9.83
C ILE A 164 16.14 7.76 10.91
N GLY A 165 15.50 7.62 12.07
CA GLY A 165 16.01 6.78 13.16
C GLY A 165 16.22 5.32 12.72
N LEU A 166 15.27 4.74 11.98
CA LEU A 166 15.37 3.40 11.45
C LEU A 166 16.55 3.28 10.45
N LEU A 167 16.74 4.28 9.59
CA LEU A 167 17.86 4.32 8.65
C LEU A 167 19.21 4.38 9.38
N ILE A 168 19.33 5.24 10.38
CA ILE A 168 20.54 5.34 11.19
C ILE A 168 20.83 4.03 11.91
N LEU A 169 19.81 3.42 12.53
CA LEU A 169 19.97 2.17 13.29
C LEU A 169 20.37 1.00 12.40
N VAL A 170 19.79 0.87 11.20
CA VAL A 170 20.12 -0.24 10.30
C VAL A 170 21.54 -0.12 9.75
N ILE A 171 22.07 1.11 9.61
CA ILE A 171 23.45 1.35 9.18
C ILE A 171 24.43 1.16 10.34
N ALA A 172 24.12 1.72 11.52
CA ALA A 172 25.03 1.75 12.65
C ALA A 172 25.04 0.42 13.44
N VAL A 173 23.89 -0.24 13.58
CA VAL A 173 23.73 -1.45 14.39
C VAL A 173 22.86 -2.47 13.64
N PRO A 174 23.30 -3.03 12.51
CA PRO A 174 22.50 -3.96 11.71
C PRO A 174 22.09 -5.24 12.47
N SER A 175 22.85 -5.66 13.48
CA SER A 175 22.57 -6.81 14.33
C SER A 175 21.31 -6.67 15.21
N LEU A 176 20.79 -5.45 15.33
CA LEU A 176 19.54 -5.19 16.05
C LEU A 176 18.34 -5.80 15.30
N PHE A 177 18.42 -5.93 14.00
CA PHE A 177 17.34 -6.33 13.12
C PHE A 177 17.48 -7.79 12.67
N ASN A 178 16.34 -8.45 12.55
CA ASN A 178 16.30 -9.76 11.90
C ASN A 178 16.41 -9.58 10.38
N SER A 179 17.12 -10.52 9.75
CA SER A 179 17.22 -10.62 8.29
C SER A 179 16.92 -12.04 7.85
N SER A 180 16.11 -12.19 6.81
CA SER A 180 15.78 -13.50 6.23
C SER A 180 16.96 -14.09 5.49
N GLU A 181 17.22 -15.37 5.68
CA GLU A 181 18.21 -16.14 4.88
C GLU A 181 17.58 -16.72 3.62
N LYS A 182 16.27 -16.92 3.62
CA LYS A 182 15.50 -17.53 2.51
C LYS A 182 14.20 -16.78 2.28
N GLY A 183 13.59 -17.00 1.11
CA GLY A 183 12.29 -16.43 0.76
C GLY A 183 12.35 -14.97 0.35
N PRO A 184 11.19 -14.29 0.25
CA PRO A 184 11.12 -12.92 -0.26
C PRO A 184 11.90 -11.88 0.56
N GLY A 185 12.10 -12.12 1.85
CA GLY A 185 12.87 -11.21 2.72
C GLY A 185 14.36 -11.20 2.43
N SER A 186 14.93 -12.33 1.95
CA SER A 186 16.34 -12.39 1.57
C SER A 186 16.64 -11.83 0.17
N MET A 187 15.59 -11.57 -0.61
CA MET A 187 15.71 -11.00 -1.95
C MET A 187 15.58 -9.47 -1.86
N HIS A 188 16.65 -8.75 -2.12
CA HIS A 188 16.66 -7.30 -2.08
C HIS A 188 17.76 -6.70 -2.93
N ALA A 189 17.51 -5.53 -3.49
CA ALA A 189 18.51 -4.72 -4.16
C ALA A 189 19.50 -4.15 -3.14
N ASN A 190 20.61 -3.60 -3.63
CA ASN A 190 21.54 -2.88 -2.76
C ASN A 190 20.80 -1.76 -2.01
N MET A 191 21.02 -1.67 -0.70
CA MET A 191 20.32 -0.77 0.22
C MET A 191 20.38 0.71 -0.22
N TYR A 192 21.55 1.18 -0.64
CA TYR A 192 21.74 2.59 -1.01
C TYR A 192 21.07 2.91 -2.36
N ILE A 193 21.11 1.98 -3.31
CA ILE A 193 20.46 2.12 -4.61
C ILE A 193 18.94 2.12 -4.43
N ALA A 194 18.42 1.18 -3.64
CA ALA A 194 16.97 1.08 -3.36
C ALA A 194 16.47 2.34 -2.62
N LEU A 195 17.24 2.85 -1.66
CA LEU A 195 16.93 4.11 -0.96
C LEU A 195 16.90 5.29 -1.93
N GLY A 196 17.91 5.43 -2.81
CA GLY A 196 17.98 6.53 -3.79
C GLY A 196 16.82 6.51 -4.78
N ILE A 197 16.48 5.34 -5.32
CA ILE A 197 15.32 5.16 -6.21
C ILE A 197 14.03 5.52 -5.47
N ALA A 198 13.88 5.07 -4.24
CA ALA A 198 12.67 5.32 -3.44
C ALA A 198 12.52 6.78 -3.03
N LEU A 199 13.61 7.52 -2.78
CA LEU A 199 13.57 8.96 -2.55
C LEU A 199 12.99 9.71 -3.77
N ILE A 200 13.43 9.36 -4.98
CA ILE A 200 12.92 9.95 -6.22
C ILE A 200 11.44 9.60 -6.41
N VAL A 201 11.06 8.33 -6.23
CA VAL A 201 9.66 7.88 -6.33
C VAL A 201 8.79 8.57 -5.29
N GLY A 202 9.26 8.71 -4.05
CA GLY A 202 8.54 9.41 -2.98
C GLY A 202 8.27 10.87 -3.30
N ALA A 203 9.28 11.58 -3.81
CA ALA A 203 9.17 12.97 -4.25
C ALA A 203 8.17 13.14 -5.40
N LEU A 204 8.24 12.28 -6.41
CA LEU A 204 7.32 12.30 -7.56
C LEU A 204 5.89 11.91 -7.17
N ALA A 205 5.71 10.92 -6.30
CA ALA A 205 4.40 10.49 -5.80
C ALA A 205 3.75 11.60 -4.96
N GLN A 206 4.53 12.37 -4.19
CA GLN A 206 4.07 13.56 -3.49
C GLN A 206 3.55 14.60 -4.48
N ARG A 207 4.36 14.95 -5.46
CA ARG A 207 4.08 16.04 -6.40
C ARG A 207 2.91 15.73 -7.34
N SER A 208 2.80 14.48 -7.78
CA SER A 208 1.74 14.01 -8.69
C SER A 208 0.44 13.61 -7.97
N ARG A 209 0.46 13.51 -6.63
CA ARG A 209 -0.65 12.96 -5.83
C ARG A 209 -1.00 11.51 -6.20
N LEU A 210 -0.04 10.75 -6.71
CA LEU A 210 -0.25 9.40 -7.21
C LEU A 210 -0.95 8.51 -6.17
N CYS A 211 -2.06 7.88 -6.59
CA CYS A 211 -2.86 7.04 -5.72
C CYS A 211 -3.63 6.01 -6.54
N MET A 212 -3.46 4.73 -6.22
CA MET A 212 -4.15 3.65 -6.96
C MET A 212 -5.67 3.68 -6.73
N VAL A 213 -6.11 3.95 -5.49
CA VAL A 213 -7.53 4.15 -5.17
C VAL A 213 -8.07 5.39 -5.87
N GLY A 214 -7.32 6.51 -5.81
CA GLY A 214 -7.75 7.77 -6.42
C GLY A 214 -8.02 7.64 -7.92
N GLY A 215 -7.23 6.85 -8.63
CA GLY A 215 -7.43 6.63 -10.07
C GLY A 215 -8.83 6.09 -10.42
N ILE A 216 -9.35 5.16 -9.62
CA ILE A 216 -10.68 4.55 -9.83
C ILE A 216 -11.76 5.37 -9.14
N ARG A 217 -11.55 5.75 -7.87
CA ARG A 217 -12.50 6.50 -7.05
C ARG A 217 -12.93 7.82 -7.69
N ASP A 218 -11.96 8.61 -8.16
CA ASP A 218 -12.23 9.94 -8.68
C ASP A 218 -13.00 9.87 -10.01
N GLY A 219 -12.76 8.82 -10.81
CA GLY A 219 -13.56 8.49 -11.97
C GLY A 219 -15.03 8.19 -11.61
N MET A 220 -15.26 7.39 -10.55
CA MET A 220 -16.62 7.02 -10.08
C MET A 220 -17.35 8.18 -9.39
N MET A 221 -16.63 9.09 -8.72
CA MET A 221 -17.23 10.20 -7.98
C MET A 221 -17.43 11.45 -8.84
N PHE A 222 -16.45 11.81 -9.66
CA PHE A 222 -16.37 13.11 -10.30
C PHE A 222 -16.17 13.04 -11.81
N GLY A 223 -16.08 11.83 -12.40
CA GLY A 223 -15.69 11.63 -13.81
C GLY A 223 -14.27 12.15 -14.09
N ASP A 224 -13.39 12.19 -13.09
CA ASP A 224 -12.00 12.62 -13.23
C ASP A 224 -11.05 11.42 -13.25
N PHE A 225 -10.46 11.16 -14.43
CA PHE A 225 -9.56 10.02 -14.66
C PHE A 225 -8.08 10.39 -14.63
N LYS A 226 -7.70 11.60 -14.17
CA LYS A 226 -6.31 12.06 -14.18
C LYS A 226 -5.35 11.12 -13.45
N LEU A 227 -5.74 10.62 -12.27
CA LEU A 227 -4.91 9.68 -11.50
C LEU A 227 -4.89 8.28 -12.12
N LEU A 228 -5.93 7.90 -12.88
CA LEU A 228 -5.97 6.63 -13.59
C LEU A 228 -4.89 6.54 -14.68
N TYR A 229 -4.52 7.65 -15.30
CA TYR A 229 -3.41 7.67 -16.26
C TYR A 229 -2.08 7.26 -15.63
N GLY A 230 -1.84 7.61 -14.36
CA GLY A 230 -0.67 7.13 -13.62
C GLY A 230 -0.70 5.62 -13.36
N PHE A 231 -1.87 5.09 -13.02
CA PHE A 231 -2.08 3.64 -12.88
C PHE A 231 -1.78 2.90 -14.19
N VAL A 232 -2.33 3.38 -15.31
CA VAL A 232 -2.10 2.81 -16.65
C VAL A 232 -0.63 2.92 -17.06
N ALA A 233 0.02 4.05 -16.77
CA ALA A 233 1.43 4.25 -17.07
C ALA A 233 2.33 3.25 -16.33
N ILE A 234 2.07 2.99 -15.04
CA ILE A 234 2.77 1.93 -14.27
C ILE A 234 2.60 0.58 -14.97
N PHE A 235 1.35 0.21 -15.29
CA PHE A 235 1.04 -1.06 -15.93
C PHE A 235 1.79 -1.24 -17.24
N LEU A 236 1.71 -0.26 -18.14
CA LEU A 236 2.34 -0.34 -19.47
C LEU A 236 3.87 -0.43 -19.38
N VAL A 237 4.49 0.37 -18.52
CA VAL A 237 5.95 0.34 -18.34
C VAL A 237 6.42 -0.99 -17.75
N VAL A 238 5.70 -1.51 -16.76
CA VAL A 238 6.02 -2.83 -16.19
C VAL A 238 5.79 -3.96 -17.19
N LEU A 239 4.73 -3.88 -17.99
CA LEU A 239 4.46 -4.84 -19.08
C LEU A 239 5.61 -4.85 -20.10
N ILE A 240 5.99 -3.67 -20.61
CA ILE A 240 7.08 -3.53 -21.57
C ILE A 240 8.39 -4.03 -20.95
N GLY A 241 8.68 -3.66 -19.71
CA GLY A 241 9.88 -4.09 -19.00
C GLY A 241 9.95 -5.62 -18.81
N ASN A 242 8.86 -6.26 -18.42
CA ASN A 242 8.82 -7.72 -18.29
C ASN A 242 8.92 -8.45 -19.63
N LEU A 243 8.33 -7.90 -20.71
CA LEU A 243 8.48 -8.44 -22.06
C LEU A 243 9.94 -8.32 -22.54
N ALA A 244 10.58 -7.17 -22.32
CA ALA A 244 11.97 -6.94 -22.72
C ALA A 244 13.00 -7.80 -21.94
N LEU A 245 12.63 -8.23 -20.74
CA LEU A 245 13.49 -9.04 -19.85
C LEU A 245 13.12 -10.53 -19.85
N ASP A 246 12.28 -10.99 -20.77
CA ASP A 246 11.75 -12.38 -20.84
C ASP A 246 11.19 -12.89 -19.51
N SER A 247 10.68 -11.96 -18.70
CA SER A 247 10.10 -12.24 -17.36
C SER A 247 8.57 -12.25 -17.37
N PHE A 248 7.94 -11.96 -18.50
CA PHE A 248 6.48 -11.97 -18.65
C PHE A 248 5.97 -13.41 -18.69
N LYS A 249 5.02 -13.73 -17.80
CA LYS A 249 4.35 -15.04 -17.75
C LYS A 249 2.86 -14.87 -17.61
N LEU A 250 2.12 -15.06 -18.70
CA LEU A 250 0.66 -15.00 -18.67
C LEU A 250 0.08 -16.26 -18.04
N GLY A 251 -0.75 -16.12 -17.03
CA GLY A 251 -1.48 -17.23 -16.41
C GLY A 251 -1.75 -17.06 -14.93
N PHE A 252 -2.45 -18.04 -14.36
CA PHE A 252 -2.77 -18.10 -12.93
C PHE A 252 -1.71 -18.86 -12.13
N SER A 253 -1.12 -19.91 -12.69
CA SER A 253 -0.19 -20.81 -11.99
C SER A 253 1.26 -20.42 -12.17
N GLY A 254 2.09 -20.73 -11.15
CA GLY A 254 3.53 -20.49 -11.17
C GLY A 254 3.90 -18.99 -11.18
N GLN A 255 3.05 -18.14 -10.66
CA GLN A 255 3.29 -16.71 -10.53
C GLN A 255 4.16 -16.41 -9.30
N PRO A 256 5.13 -15.48 -9.41
CA PRO A 256 6.03 -15.16 -8.31
C PRO A 256 5.30 -14.60 -7.08
N VAL A 257 5.50 -15.25 -5.94
CA VAL A 257 4.93 -14.84 -4.64
C VAL A 257 3.42 -14.55 -4.73
N ALA A 258 2.68 -15.48 -5.34
CA ALA A 258 1.22 -15.38 -5.56
C ALA A 258 0.55 -16.73 -5.30
N HIS A 259 -0.75 -16.75 -5.18
CA HIS A 259 -1.58 -17.96 -5.11
C HIS A 259 -2.84 -17.79 -5.97
N SER A 260 -3.46 -18.92 -6.34
CA SER A 260 -4.67 -18.95 -7.19
C SER A 260 -5.96 -19.18 -6.40
N ASP A 261 -5.99 -18.85 -5.12
CA ASP A 261 -7.21 -18.85 -4.31
C ASP A 261 -8.06 -17.61 -4.65
N HIS A 262 -8.83 -17.71 -5.74
CA HIS A 262 -9.50 -16.58 -6.39
C HIS A 262 -10.49 -15.86 -5.49
N VAL A 263 -11.24 -16.61 -4.66
CA VAL A 263 -12.23 -16.03 -3.74
C VAL A 263 -11.54 -15.10 -2.76
N TRP A 264 -10.41 -15.52 -2.20
CA TRP A 264 -9.70 -14.75 -1.19
C TRP A 264 -8.82 -13.66 -1.82
N ASN A 265 -8.38 -13.83 -3.05
CA ASN A 265 -7.80 -12.74 -3.84
C ASN A 265 -8.82 -11.62 -4.06
N LEU A 266 -10.05 -11.96 -4.40
CA LEU A 266 -11.15 -11.01 -4.61
C LEU A 266 -11.55 -10.34 -3.29
N LEU A 267 -11.87 -11.10 -2.24
CA LEU A 267 -12.33 -10.58 -0.95
C LEU A 267 -11.26 -9.79 -0.21
N GLY A 268 -10.00 -10.23 -0.25
CA GLY A 268 -8.87 -9.49 0.32
C GLY A 268 -8.72 -8.13 -0.33
N MET A 269 -8.77 -8.07 -1.66
CA MET A 269 -8.65 -6.80 -2.38
C MET A 269 -9.92 -5.94 -2.32
N LEU A 270 -11.10 -6.53 -2.14
CA LEU A 270 -12.33 -5.80 -1.81
C LEU A 270 -12.17 -5.06 -0.48
N LEU A 271 -11.69 -5.74 0.55
CA LEU A 271 -11.41 -5.15 1.86
C LEU A 271 -10.39 -4.00 1.74
N VAL A 272 -9.31 -4.21 0.96
CA VAL A 272 -8.31 -3.17 0.68
C VAL A 272 -8.93 -1.97 -0.03
N GLY A 273 -9.74 -2.19 -1.06
CA GLY A 273 -10.37 -1.13 -1.83
C GLY A 273 -11.30 -0.28 -0.97
N TRP A 274 -12.20 -0.93 -0.24
CA TRP A 274 -13.16 -0.25 0.63
C TRP A 274 -12.47 0.50 1.76
N GLY A 275 -11.62 -0.15 2.55
CA GLY A 275 -10.89 0.47 3.65
C GLY A 275 -10.02 1.64 3.20
N SER A 276 -9.38 1.53 2.03
CA SER A 276 -8.55 2.61 1.47
C SER A 276 -9.36 3.82 1.01
N VAL A 277 -10.60 3.66 0.52
CA VAL A 277 -11.50 4.80 0.25
C VAL A 277 -11.82 5.52 1.55
N LEU A 278 -12.19 4.80 2.61
CA LEU A 278 -12.50 5.39 3.92
C LEU A 278 -11.30 6.10 4.54
N LEU A 279 -10.08 5.58 4.36
CA LEU A 279 -8.83 6.22 4.78
C LEU A 279 -8.46 7.45 3.92
N GLY A 280 -9.09 7.61 2.75
CA GLY A 280 -8.77 8.69 1.80
C GLY A 280 -7.60 8.42 0.84
N GLY A 281 -7.02 7.22 0.85
CA GLY A 281 -5.94 6.84 -0.07
C GLY A 281 -5.42 5.42 0.14
N CYS A 282 -4.80 4.84 -0.89
CA CYS A 282 -4.17 3.53 -0.84
C CYS A 282 -2.93 3.52 0.09
N PRO A 283 -2.38 2.35 0.46
CA PRO A 283 -1.18 2.27 1.30
C PRO A 283 -0.02 3.15 0.85
N LEU A 284 0.27 3.24 -0.45
CA LEU A 284 1.26 4.17 -0.98
C LEU A 284 0.92 5.62 -0.61
N ARG A 285 -0.32 6.04 -0.85
CA ARG A 285 -0.73 7.42 -0.57
C ARG A 285 -0.69 7.74 0.93
N GLN A 286 -0.95 6.78 1.81
CA GLN A 286 -0.82 6.98 3.26
C GLN A 286 0.64 7.23 3.66
N LEU A 287 1.63 6.51 3.10
CA LEU A 287 3.05 6.77 3.34
C LEU A 287 3.46 8.18 2.88
N ILE A 288 3.05 8.55 1.67
CA ILE A 288 3.36 9.87 1.09
C ILE A 288 2.75 11.00 1.94
N LEU A 289 1.47 10.87 2.33
CA LEU A 289 0.80 11.85 3.19
C LEU A 289 1.45 11.95 4.57
N ALA A 290 1.89 10.84 5.14
CA ALA A 290 2.59 10.86 6.42
C ALA A 290 3.94 11.58 6.32
N GLY A 291 4.66 11.44 5.20
CA GLY A 291 5.85 12.23 4.89
C GLY A 291 5.54 13.74 4.73
N GLU A 292 4.36 14.09 4.22
CA GLU A 292 3.87 15.48 4.11
C GLU A 292 3.49 16.11 5.48
N GLY A 293 3.67 15.40 6.61
CA GLY A 293 3.31 15.86 7.94
C GLY A 293 1.90 15.51 8.41
N ASN A 294 1.21 14.61 7.71
CA ASN A 294 -0.13 14.18 8.10
C ASN A 294 -0.09 13.06 9.15
N GLY A 295 -0.33 13.42 10.42
CA GLY A 295 -0.38 12.48 11.55
C GLY A 295 -1.50 11.43 11.44
N ASP A 296 -2.64 11.77 10.85
CA ASP A 296 -3.73 10.81 10.60
C ASP A 296 -3.28 9.67 9.66
N SER A 297 -2.47 10.01 8.65
CA SER A 297 -1.87 9.03 7.75
C SER A 297 -0.74 8.25 8.42
N ALA A 298 0.04 8.88 9.29
CA ALA A 298 1.05 8.20 10.09
C ALA A 298 0.41 7.13 10.99
N ILE A 299 -0.71 7.44 11.64
CA ILE A 299 -1.49 6.47 12.44
C ILE A 299 -2.01 5.32 11.57
N ALA A 300 -2.51 5.61 10.36
CA ALA A 300 -2.93 4.55 9.43
C ALA A 300 -1.75 3.65 9.03
N VAL A 301 -0.56 4.20 8.82
CA VAL A 301 0.67 3.43 8.54
C VAL A 301 1.07 2.56 9.73
N LEU A 302 1.01 3.09 10.95
CA LEU A 302 1.24 2.30 12.17
C LEU A 302 0.21 1.18 12.31
N GLY A 303 -1.05 1.43 11.98
CA GLY A 303 -2.09 0.42 11.89
C GLY A 303 -1.74 -0.68 10.87
N MET A 304 -1.21 -0.30 9.70
CA MET A 304 -0.74 -1.27 8.70
C MET A 304 0.43 -2.13 9.22
N ILE A 305 1.40 -1.54 9.93
CA ILE A 305 2.52 -2.29 10.53
C ILE A 305 2.00 -3.26 11.59
N ALA A 306 1.11 -2.82 12.47
CA ALA A 306 0.47 -3.67 13.47
C ALA A 306 -0.34 -4.80 12.82
N GLY A 307 -1.12 -4.49 11.78
CA GLY A 307 -1.86 -5.48 10.99
C GLY A 307 -0.96 -6.52 10.34
N ALA A 308 0.23 -6.14 9.88
CA ALA A 308 1.23 -7.05 9.34
C ALA A 308 1.80 -7.99 10.41
N ALA A 309 2.12 -7.45 11.59
CA ALA A 309 2.57 -8.25 12.73
C ALA A 309 1.50 -9.26 13.15
N PHE A 310 0.25 -8.83 13.31
CA PHE A 310 -0.89 -9.70 13.59
C PHE A 310 -1.06 -10.78 12.53
N ALA A 311 -1.03 -10.39 11.24
CA ALA A 311 -1.23 -11.34 10.15
C ALA A 311 -0.22 -12.48 10.17
N HIS A 312 1.04 -12.23 10.50
CA HIS A 312 2.06 -13.28 10.55
C HIS A 312 2.08 -14.05 11.86
N ASN A 313 1.84 -13.41 12.99
CA ASN A 313 1.82 -14.09 14.29
C ASN A 313 0.62 -15.04 14.45
N PHE A 314 -0.52 -14.75 13.81
CA PHE A 314 -1.75 -15.54 13.92
C PHE A 314 -2.11 -16.30 12.63
N GLY A 315 -1.21 -16.36 11.64
CA GLY A 315 -1.43 -17.10 10.39
C GLY A 315 -2.58 -16.56 9.54
N LEU A 316 -2.74 -15.22 9.50
CA LEU A 316 -3.80 -14.56 8.73
C LEU A 316 -3.36 -14.23 7.29
N ALA A 317 -2.05 -14.19 7.02
CA ALA A 317 -1.51 -13.90 5.70
C ALA A 317 -1.70 -15.09 4.75
N GLY A 318 -1.88 -14.80 3.46
CA GLY A 318 -1.85 -15.81 2.41
C GLY A 318 -0.45 -16.43 2.29
N ALA A 319 -0.40 -17.69 1.86
CA ALA A 319 0.83 -18.37 1.48
C ALA A 319 0.98 -18.36 -0.05
N ALA A 320 2.18 -18.05 -0.55
CA ALA A 320 2.46 -18.17 -1.97
C ALA A 320 2.43 -19.65 -2.43
N ALA A 321 2.01 -19.88 -3.67
CA ALA A 321 2.11 -21.20 -4.27
C ALA A 321 3.59 -21.59 -4.43
N THR A 322 3.89 -22.84 -4.19
CA THR A 322 5.18 -23.49 -4.42
C THR A 322 5.02 -24.66 -5.37
N ALA A 323 6.09 -25.36 -5.70
CA ALA A 323 6.00 -26.59 -6.51
C ALA A 323 5.21 -27.68 -5.79
N GLU A 324 5.19 -27.66 -4.44
CA GLU A 324 4.61 -28.71 -3.58
C GLU A 324 3.22 -28.33 -3.03
N ALA A 325 2.88 -27.03 -3.01
CA ALA A 325 1.64 -26.53 -2.41
C ALA A 325 1.00 -25.43 -3.25
N ALA A 326 -0.32 -25.50 -3.43
CA ALA A 326 -1.09 -24.51 -4.19
C ALA A 326 -1.11 -23.12 -3.55
N GLY A 327 -0.65 -22.98 -2.30
CA GLY A 327 -0.74 -21.74 -1.54
C GLY A 327 -2.19 -21.37 -1.21
N GLY A 328 -2.40 -20.11 -0.86
CA GLY A 328 -3.74 -19.59 -0.56
C GLY A 328 -3.89 -19.08 0.86
N VAL A 329 -5.11 -18.73 1.25
CA VAL A 329 -5.43 -18.16 2.54
C VAL A 329 -5.92 -19.26 3.48
N GLY A 330 -5.20 -19.46 4.60
CA GLY A 330 -5.59 -20.41 5.65
C GLY A 330 -6.89 -20.01 6.37
N THR A 331 -7.45 -20.94 7.17
CA THR A 331 -8.74 -20.72 7.87
C THR A 331 -8.73 -19.43 8.70
N ASN A 332 -7.68 -19.17 9.48
CA ASN A 332 -7.57 -17.94 10.27
C ASN A 332 -7.60 -16.67 9.40
N GLY A 333 -6.89 -16.71 8.28
CA GLY A 333 -6.88 -15.59 7.33
C GLY A 333 -8.24 -15.35 6.69
N ARG A 334 -8.98 -16.41 6.36
CA ARG A 334 -10.35 -16.36 5.84
C ARG A 334 -11.28 -15.67 6.84
N ILE A 335 -11.24 -16.11 8.10
CA ILE A 335 -12.02 -15.50 9.19
C ILE A 335 -11.64 -14.01 9.35
N ALA A 336 -10.35 -13.70 9.33
CA ALA A 336 -9.87 -12.32 9.48
C ALA A 336 -10.31 -11.39 8.35
N VAL A 337 -10.35 -11.86 7.09
CA VAL A 337 -10.86 -11.07 5.96
C VAL A 337 -12.36 -10.83 6.09
N ILE A 338 -13.15 -11.84 6.46
CA ILE A 338 -14.60 -11.68 6.68
C ILE A 338 -14.85 -10.71 7.83
N LEU A 339 -14.17 -10.90 8.97
CA LEU A 339 -14.25 -9.99 10.11
C LEU A 339 -13.87 -8.57 9.71
N GLY A 340 -12.82 -8.40 8.91
CA GLY A 340 -12.41 -7.11 8.39
C GLY A 340 -13.49 -6.43 7.56
N ILE A 341 -14.17 -7.16 6.68
CA ILE A 341 -15.30 -6.63 5.90
C ILE A 341 -16.44 -6.19 6.83
N VAL A 342 -16.77 -6.98 7.84
CA VAL A 342 -17.79 -6.62 8.84
C VAL A 342 -17.39 -5.37 9.62
N VAL A 343 -16.15 -5.30 10.12
CA VAL A 343 -15.64 -4.14 10.87
C VAL A 343 -15.64 -2.88 9.99
N VAL A 344 -15.21 -2.97 8.75
CA VAL A 344 -15.25 -1.82 7.82
C VAL A 344 -16.69 -1.39 7.53
N LEU A 345 -17.63 -2.34 7.42
CA LEU A 345 -19.06 -2.01 7.31
C LEU A 345 -19.57 -1.27 8.55
N VAL A 346 -19.28 -1.77 9.75
CA VAL A 346 -19.68 -1.12 11.01
C VAL A 346 -19.08 0.29 11.10
N ILE A 347 -17.80 0.46 10.78
CA ILE A 347 -17.15 1.78 10.75
C ILE A 347 -17.84 2.69 9.73
N SER A 348 -18.19 2.16 8.55
CA SER A 348 -18.88 2.91 7.51
C SER A 348 -20.23 3.43 8.01
N LEU A 349 -21.02 2.57 8.66
CA LEU A 349 -22.35 2.92 9.18
C LEU A 349 -22.27 3.87 10.39
N ALA A 350 -21.33 3.63 11.32
CA ALA A 350 -21.16 4.44 12.53
C ALA A 350 -20.70 5.89 12.25
N ASN A 351 -20.05 6.12 11.10
CA ASN A 351 -19.58 7.45 10.70
C ASN A 351 -20.45 8.12 9.63
N MET A 352 -21.69 7.65 9.45
CA MET A 352 -22.70 8.31 8.64
C MET A 352 -23.34 9.49 9.41
N PRO A 353 -23.81 10.54 8.70
CA PRO A 353 -24.55 11.62 9.35
C PRO A 353 -25.82 11.08 10.01
N LYS A 354 -26.10 11.51 11.24
CA LYS A 354 -27.36 11.19 11.92
C LYS A 354 -28.51 11.92 11.20
N LYS A 355 -29.62 11.22 10.96
CA LYS A 355 -30.80 11.74 10.24
C LYS A 355 -31.41 13.04 10.84
N GLU A 356 -31.13 13.37 12.10
CA GLU A 356 -31.65 14.57 12.75
C GLU A 356 -30.93 15.88 12.34
N ALA A 357 -29.71 15.83 11.86
CA ALA A 357 -28.97 17.02 11.40
C ALA A 357 -29.40 17.51 10.00
N ALA A 358 -30.06 16.67 9.22
CA ALA A 358 -30.50 17.00 7.85
C ALA A 358 -31.86 17.75 7.77
N LYS A 359 -32.49 18.08 8.92
CA LYS A 359 -33.74 18.87 8.98
C LYS A 359 -33.52 20.30 9.50
N ALA A 360 -32.30 20.69 9.80
CA ALA A 360 -31.95 21.99 10.39
C ALA A 360 -31.06 22.88 9.46
N GLU A 361 -30.90 22.50 8.21
CA GLU A 361 -30.39 23.32 7.12
C GLU A 361 -31.48 23.42 6.03
#